data_3af2996f13fb4bbd5c3fad74d28452d7
#
_entry.id   3af2996f13fb4bbd5c3fad74d28452d7
#
_cell.length_a   1.000
_cell.length_b   1.000
_cell.length_c   1.000
_cell.angle_alpha   90.00
_cell.angle_beta   90.00
_cell.angle_gamma   90.00
#
_symmetry.space_group_name_H-M   'P 1'
#
loop_
_entity.id
_entity.type
_entity.pdbx_description
1 polymer ?
#
loop_
_entity_poly.entity_id
_entity_poly.type
_entity_poly.pdbx_seq_one_letter_code
_entity_poly.pdbx_strand_id
1 'polypeptide(L)'
;TGNLRKDSPEYRRIQQMKRREAAKKKRRNLLLVLFLIVCLIGVGIYVIYQNSYTGVMKKGMSALQEDNYEVAQKYFDRAVIKDKSRPEAYKGLADIYVDQGDLDSAESVYLTALETQPSNEKLYEAVIDFYVKNDELDKISVLLEDCDDSKVLKAVKKYVSTAPEFSLKEGSYTEVQQVSLSSETGGDIYYTTDGSEPTSASQKYSEAILLQEEGVTEIRAIAVNKAGVPSVVASAKYTIAFPVADAPAVSPSTGAYSGTIQVTVTVPDGYTAYYTTDGSVPDAGATKYTAPVDLRLDAKVTFNVVLINNQNGKATAMTSKTYIPKPSAE
;
A
#
# COMPACT_ATOMS: atom_id res chain seq x y z
N THR A 1 -90.59 -47.65 -31.99
CA THR A 1 -89.30 -47.94 -31.36
C THR A 1 -89.17 -49.38 -31.02
N GLY A 2 -88.69 -50.21 -32.00
CA GLY A 2 -88.56 -51.66 -31.86
C GLY A 2 -87.48 -52.00 -30.85
N ASN A 3 -87.93 -52.76 -29.81
CA ASN A 3 -87.01 -53.34 -28.84
C ASN A 3 -86.13 -54.41 -29.54
N LEU A 4 -84.92 -54.07 -29.92
CA LEU A 4 -83.95 -54.99 -30.50
C LEU A 4 -83.70 -56.12 -29.47
N ARG A 5 -83.92 -57.38 -29.89
CA ARG A 5 -83.62 -58.54 -28.99
C ARG A 5 -82.15 -58.50 -28.60
N LYS A 6 -81.86 -58.71 -27.29
CA LYS A 6 -80.52 -58.65 -26.69
C LYS A 6 -79.48 -59.58 -27.36
N ASP A 7 -79.91 -60.58 -28.16
CA ASP A 7 -79.07 -61.51 -28.84
C ASP A 7 -78.90 -61.27 -30.36
N SER A 8 -79.47 -60.13 -30.88
CA SER A 8 -79.35 -59.83 -32.28
C SER A 8 -77.90 -59.32 -32.62
N PRO A 9 -77.39 -59.65 -33.85
CA PRO A 9 -76.07 -59.15 -34.24
C PRO A 9 -75.92 -57.61 -34.21
N GLU A 10 -77.03 -56.92 -34.49
CA GLU A 10 -77.13 -55.45 -34.46
C GLU A 10 -76.96 -54.91 -33.01
N TYR A 11 -77.65 -55.57 -32.05
CA TYR A 11 -77.50 -55.15 -30.62
C TYR A 11 -76.03 -55.32 -30.14
N ARG A 12 -75.35 -56.41 -30.53
CA ARG A 12 -73.92 -56.63 -30.25
C ARG A 12 -73.04 -55.58 -30.89
N ARG A 13 -73.29 -55.17 -32.13
CA ARG A 13 -72.56 -54.11 -32.81
C ARG A 13 -72.73 -52.74 -32.11
N ILE A 14 -73.97 -52.39 -31.78
CA ILE A 14 -74.25 -51.14 -31.06
C ILE A 14 -73.58 -51.13 -29.68
N GLN A 15 -73.61 -52.20 -28.96
CA GLN A 15 -72.90 -52.34 -27.67
C GLN A 15 -71.36 -52.24 -27.84
N GLN A 16 -70.84 -52.84 -28.90
CA GLN A 16 -69.39 -52.72 -29.19
C GLN A 16 -69.04 -51.28 -29.58
N MET A 17 -69.83 -50.58 -30.38
CA MET A 17 -69.62 -49.18 -30.70
C MET A 17 -69.68 -48.28 -29.47
N LYS A 18 -70.68 -48.43 -28.61
CA LYS A 18 -70.80 -47.70 -27.33
C LYS A 18 -69.61 -47.95 -26.41
N ARG A 19 -69.13 -49.23 -26.33
CA ARG A 19 -67.92 -49.54 -25.56
C ARG A 19 -66.66 -48.89 -26.17
N ARG A 20 -66.53 -48.86 -27.49
CA ARG A 20 -65.40 -48.19 -28.17
C ARG A 20 -65.46 -46.67 -27.98
N GLU A 21 -66.62 -46.05 -28.08
CA GLU A 21 -66.80 -44.62 -27.82
C GLU A 21 -66.51 -44.26 -26.37
N ALA A 22 -67.03 -45.05 -25.41
CA ALA A 22 -66.74 -44.87 -23.98
C ALA A 22 -65.24 -45.03 -23.68
N ALA A 23 -64.57 -46.03 -24.33
CA ALA A 23 -63.14 -46.21 -24.18
C ALA A 23 -62.36 -45.03 -24.80
N LYS A 24 -62.75 -44.53 -26.01
CA LYS A 24 -62.18 -43.31 -26.59
C LYS A 24 -62.38 -42.09 -25.70
N LYS A 25 -63.58 -41.88 -25.15
CA LYS A 25 -63.89 -40.80 -24.22
C LYS A 25 -63.05 -40.92 -22.93
N LYS A 26 -62.94 -42.10 -22.36
CA LYS A 26 -62.10 -42.37 -21.18
C LYS A 26 -60.62 -42.09 -21.46
N ARG A 27 -60.11 -42.55 -22.62
CA ARG A 27 -58.72 -42.29 -23.05
C ARG A 27 -58.46 -40.80 -23.27
N ARG A 28 -59.37 -40.07 -23.92
CA ARG A 28 -59.31 -38.62 -24.10
C ARG A 28 -59.30 -37.86 -22.78
N ASN A 29 -60.19 -38.25 -21.87
CA ASN A 29 -60.24 -37.62 -20.53
C ASN A 29 -58.95 -37.91 -19.75
N LEU A 30 -58.40 -39.13 -19.83
CA LEU A 30 -57.13 -39.47 -19.20
C LEU A 30 -55.96 -38.60 -19.76
N LEU A 31 -55.91 -38.46 -21.12
CA LEU A 31 -54.91 -37.60 -21.76
C LEU A 31 -55.05 -36.13 -21.34
N LEU A 32 -56.30 -35.61 -21.20
CA LEU A 32 -56.53 -34.26 -20.68
C LEU A 32 -56.05 -34.08 -19.24
N VAL A 33 -56.32 -35.09 -18.39
CA VAL A 33 -55.86 -35.03 -16.98
C VAL A 33 -54.34 -35.07 -16.91
N LEU A 34 -53.68 -35.96 -17.71
CA LEU A 34 -52.22 -36.00 -17.80
C LEU A 34 -51.65 -34.68 -18.29
N PHE A 35 -52.25 -34.08 -19.32
CA PHE A 35 -51.82 -32.77 -19.82
C PHE A 35 -51.94 -31.67 -18.74
N LEU A 36 -53.04 -31.62 -17.97
CA LEU A 36 -53.22 -30.70 -16.87
C LEU A 36 -52.18 -30.90 -15.77
N ILE A 37 -51.85 -32.16 -15.45
CA ILE A 37 -50.79 -32.47 -14.46
C ILE A 37 -49.43 -31.94 -14.94
N VAL A 38 -49.10 -32.15 -16.24
CA VAL A 38 -47.83 -31.64 -16.82
C VAL A 38 -47.78 -30.11 -16.77
N CYS A 39 -48.91 -29.45 -17.10
CA CYS A 39 -49.02 -27.99 -17.00
C CYS A 39 -48.84 -27.49 -15.56
N LEU A 40 -49.46 -28.15 -14.56
CA LEU A 40 -49.26 -27.81 -13.14
C LEU A 40 -47.84 -27.99 -12.66
N ILE A 41 -47.21 -29.10 -13.08
CA ILE A 41 -45.75 -29.32 -12.80
C ILE A 41 -44.92 -28.19 -13.43
N GLY A 42 -45.18 -27.83 -14.69
CA GLY A 42 -44.48 -26.74 -15.38
C GLY A 42 -44.63 -25.39 -14.65
N VAL A 43 -45.86 -25.06 -14.21
CA VAL A 43 -46.12 -23.85 -13.40
C VAL A 43 -45.37 -23.92 -12.06
N GLY A 44 -45.38 -25.07 -11.39
CA GLY A 44 -44.65 -25.28 -10.13
C GLY A 44 -43.12 -25.06 -10.31
N ILE A 45 -42.53 -25.66 -11.35
CA ILE A 45 -41.13 -25.46 -11.68
C ILE A 45 -40.84 -23.99 -11.99
N TYR A 46 -41.71 -23.32 -12.75
CA TYR A 46 -41.55 -21.90 -13.08
C TYR A 46 -41.59 -21.02 -11.82
N VAL A 47 -42.51 -21.27 -10.90
CA VAL A 47 -42.60 -20.53 -9.62
C VAL A 47 -41.37 -20.76 -8.75
N ILE A 48 -40.86 -22.01 -8.67
CA ILE A 48 -39.64 -22.34 -7.95
C ILE A 48 -38.46 -21.59 -8.57
N TYR A 49 -38.32 -21.61 -9.90
CA TYR A 49 -37.25 -20.90 -10.62
C TYR A 49 -37.32 -19.38 -10.33
N GLN A 50 -38.51 -18.78 -10.44
CA GLN A 50 -38.71 -17.35 -10.22
C GLN A 50 -38.36 -16.89 -8.79
N ASN A 51 -38.40 -17.81 -7.82
CA ASN A 51 -38.03 -17.57 -6.43
C ASN A 51 -36.65 -18.11 -6.06
N SER A 52 -35.93 -18.76 -7.01
CA SER A 52 -34.55 -19.17 -6.80
C SER A 52 -33.60 -17.96 -6.75
N TYR A 53 -32.37 -18.17 -6.30
CA TYR A 53 -31.31 -17.13 -6.36
C TYR A 53 -31.22 -16.54 -7.78
N THR A 54 -31.06 -17.38 -8.78
CA THR A 54 -30.94 -16.97 -10.19
C THR A 54 -32.15 -16.18 -10.68
N GLY A 55 -33.37 -16.60 -10.34
CA GLY A 55 -34.59 -15.90 -10.73
C GLY A 55 -34.73 -14.54 -10.08
N VAL A 56 -34.32 -14.43 -8.80
CA VAL A 56 -34.32 -13.16 -8.06
C VAL A 56 -33.25 -12.23 -8.61
N MET A 57 -32.03 -12.72 -8.87
CA MET A 57 -30.95 -11.95 -9.50
C MET A 57 -31.36 -11.40 -10.86
N LYS A 58 -31.98 -12.22 -11.70
CA LYS A 58 -32.46 -11.78 -13.03
C LYS A 58 -33.45 -10.62 -12.94
N LYS A 59 -34.36 -10.64 -11.94
CA LYS A 59 -35.32 -9.54 -11.70
C LYS A 59 -34.59 -8.27 -11.23
N GLY A 60 -33.60 -8.41 -10.34
CA GLY A 60 -32.78 -7.29 -9.89
C GLY A 60 -32.04 -6.64 -11.05
N MET A 61 -31.37 -7.45 -11.88
CA MET A 61 -30.66 -6.95 -13.05
C MET A 61 -31.59 -6.28 -14.08
N SER A 62 -32.81 -6.81 -14.30
CA SER A 62 -33.80 -6.17 -15.18
C SER A 62 -34.23 -4.81 -14.64
N ALA A 63 -34.50 -4.73 -13.33
CA ALA A 63 -34.87 -3.47 -12.69
C ALA A 63 -33.73 -2.43 -12.73
N LEU A 64 -32.48 -2.87 -12.58
CA LEU A 64 -31.30 -2.00 -12.70
C LEU A 64 -31.17 -1.44 -14.12
N GLN A 65 -31.36 -2.28 -15.17
CA GLN A 65 -31.35 -1.85 -16.57
C GLN A 65 -32.47 -0.85 -16.91
N GLU A 66 -33.53 -0.82 -16.12
CA GLU A 66 -34.67 0.11 -16.25
C GLU A 66 -34.51 1.33 -15.33
N ASP A 67 -33.33 1.54 -14.72
CA ASP A 67 -32.99 2.59 -13.74
C ASP A 67 -33.94 2.59 -12.52
N ASN A 68 -34.62 1.44 -12.25
CA ASN A 68 -35.51 1.29 -11.11
C ASN A 68 -34.73 0.77 -9.89
N TYR A 69 -33.91 1.65 -9.32
CA TYR A 69 -32.95 1.33 -8.25
C TYR A 69 -33.62 0.77 -6.99
N GLU A 70 -34.79 1.29 -6.59
CA GLU A 70 -35.51 0.78 -5.41
C GLU A 70 -35.93 -0.68 -5.58
N VAL A 71 -36.44 -1.03 -6.75
CA VAL A 71 -36.87 -2.40 -7.08
C VAL A 71 -35.67 -3.30 -7.25
N ALA A 72 -34.59 -2.83 -7.90
CA ALA A 72 -33.34 -3.54 -8.07
C ALA A 72 -32.75 -3.92 -6.72
N GLN A 73 -32.60 -2.95 -5.81
CA GLN A 73 -32.10 -3.15 -4.45
C GLN A 73 -32.88 -4.23 -3.71
N LYS A 74 -34.22 -4.14 -3.71
CA LYS A 74 -35.10 -5.12 -3.06
C LYS A 74 -34.87 -6.56 -3.55
N TYR A 75 -34.58 -6.73 -4.84
CA TYR A 75 -34.28 -8.05 -5.39
C TYR A 75 -32.85 -8.50 -5.04
N PHE A 76 -31.86 -7.63 -5.07
CA PHE A 76 -30.51 -7.98 -4.69
C PHE A 76 -30.40 -8.31 -3.20
N ASP A 77 -31.05 -7.55 -2.31
CA ASP A 77 -31.18 -7.88 -0.88
C ASP A 77 -31.79 -9.27 -0.67
N ARG A 78 -32.84 -9.61 -1.40
CA ARG A 78 -33.42 -10.96 -1.36
C ARG A 78 -32.45 -12.02 -1.87
N ALA A 79 -31.61 -11.70 -2.84
CA ALA A 79 -30.57 -12.63 -3.32
C ALA A 79 -29.50 -12.85 -2.27
N VAL A 80 -29.03 -11.80 -1.57
CA VAL A 80 -28.11 -11.91 -0.41
C VAL A 80 -28.71 -12.80 0.67
N ILE A 81 -29.98 -12.62 1.03
CA ILE A 81 -30.66 -13.47 2.03
C ILE A 81 -30.68 -14.95 1.60
N LYS A 82 -30.81 -15.23 0.29
CA LYS A 82 -30.83 -16.61 -0.22
C LYS A 82 -29.46 -17.29 -0.19
N ASP A 83 -28.43 -16.55 -0.53
CA ASP A 83 -27.05 -17.04 -0.52
C ASP A 83 -26.08 -15.85 -0.39
N LYS A 84 -25.69 -15.58 0.85
CA LYS A 84 -24.76 -14.51 1.16
C LYS A 84 -23.31 -14.76 0.71
N SER A 85 -22.95 -16.02 0.41
CA SER A 85 -21.59 -16.36 -0.01
C SER A 85 -21.28 -15.97 -1.46
N ARG A 86 -22.28 -15.56 -2.22
CA ARG A 86 -22.17 -15.24 -3.64
C ARG A 86 -21.99 -13.76 -3.86
N PRO A 87 -20.88 -13.34 -4.51
CA PRO A 87 -20.54 -11.94 -4.70
C PRO A 87 -21.48 -11.21 -5.69
N GLU A 88 -22.17 -11.94 -6.57
CA GLU A 88 -22.96 -11.32 -7.63
C GLU A 88 -24.11 -10.44 -7.10
N ALA A 89 -24.67 -10.79 -5.92
CA ALA A 89 -25.72 -9.99 -5.31
C ALA A 89 -25.18 -8.66 -4.75
N TYR A 90 -24.01 -8.70 -4.10
CA TYR A 90 -23.34 -7.49 -3.62
C TYR A 90 -22.87 -6.62 -4.79
N LYS A 91 -22.38 -7.25 -5.87
CA LYS A 91 -22.05 -6.53 -7.10
C LYS A 91 -23.28 -5.79 -7.63
N GLY A 92 -24.45 -6.44 -7.69
CA GLY A 92 -25.68 -5.77 -8.12
C GLY A 92 -26.09 -4.60 -7.23
N LEU A 93 -25.89 -4.71 -5.90
CA LEU A 93 -26.10 -3.61 -4.96
C LEU A 93 -25.10 -2.47 -5.18
N ALA A 94 -23.83 -2.79 -5.38
CA ALA A 94 -22.81 -1.78 -5.66
C ALA A 94 -23.03 -1.10 -7.02
N ASP A 95 -23.42 -1.86 -8.06
CA ASP A 95 -23.70 -1.33 -9.40
C ASP A 95 -24.82 -0.25 -9.35
N ILE A 96 -25.80 -0.33 -8.43
CA ILE A 96 -26.81 0.72 -8.21
C ILE A 96 -26.14 2.05 -7.85
N TYR A 97 -25.19 2.02 -6.94
CA TYR A 97 -24.48 3.23 -6.49
C TYR A 97 -23.48 3.73 -7.56
N VAL A 98 -22.83 2.81 -8.28
CA VAL A 98 -21.97 3.17 -9.41
C VAL A 98 -22.74 3.92 -10.49
N ASP A 99 -23.95 3.47 -10.85
CA ASP A 99 -24.81 4.14 -11.82
C ASP A 99 -25.26 5.54 -11.36
N GLN A 100 -25.31 5.75 -10.03
CA GLN A 100 -25.58 7.05 -9.41
C GLN A 100 -24.35 7.94 -9.24
N GLY A 101 -23.14 7.41 -9.57
CA GLY A 101 -21.88 8.12 -9.41
C GLY A 101 -21.34 8.15 -7.96
N ASP A 102 -21.90 7.33 -7.07
CA ASP A 102 -21.53 7.22 -5.64
C ASP A 102 -20.65 6.00 -5.42
N LEU A 103 -19.34 6.16 -5.71
CA LEU A 103 -18.37 5.09 -5.56
C LEU A 103 -18.12 4.72 -4.08
N ASP A 104 -18.23 5.66 -3.16
CA ASP A 104 -18.02 5.41 -1.73
C ASP A 104 -19.09 4.49 -1.16
N SER A 105 -20.35 4.72 -1.53
CA SER A 105 -21.47 3.82 -1.15
C SER A 105 -21.33 2.45 -1.81
N ALA A 106 -20.88 2.38 -3.07
CA ALA A 106 -20.62 1.13 -3.76
C ALA A 106 -19.52 0.31 -3.04
N GLU A 107 -18.43 0.94 -2.65
CA GLU A 107 -17.35 0.35 -1.87
C GLU A 107 -17.86 -0.18 -0.52
N SER A 108 -18.64 0.64 0.20
CA SER A 108 -19.21 0.28 1.51
C SER A 108 -20.05 -1.00 1.47
N VAL A 109 -20.78 -1.27 0.38
CA VAL A 109 -21.51 -2.54 0.18
C VAL A 109 -20.57 -3.73 0.25
N TYR A 110 -19.44 -3.66 -0.43
CA TYR A 110 -18.46 -4.74 -0.46
C TYR A 110 -17.73 -4.90 0.89
N LEU A 111 -17.27 -3.81 1.48
CA LEU A 111 -16.52 -3.85 2.74
C LEU A 111 -17.39 -4.41 3.88
N THR A 112 -18.67 -3.98 3.98
CA THR A 112 -19.63 -4.55 4.95
C THR A 112 -19.84 -6.05 4.73
N ALA A 113 -19.86 -6.50 3.48
CA ALA A 113 -19.97 -7.93 3.19
C ALA A 113 -18.71 -8.70 3.61
N LEU A 114 -17.51 -8.14 3.41
CA LEU A 114 -16.25 -8.73 3.84
C LEU A 114 -16.11 -8.81 5.36
N GLU A 115 -16.59 -7.81 6.14
CA GLU A 115 -16.61 -7.88 7.60
C GLU A 115 -17.33 -9.13 8.11
N THR A 116 -18.41 -9.54 7.43
CA THR A 116 -19.17 -10.75 7.80
C THR A 116 -18.61 -12.03 7.20
N GLN A 117 -17.73 -11.94 6.20
CA GLN A 117 -17.20 -13.06 5.41
C GLN A 117 -15.72 -12.87 5.08
N PRO A 118 -14.84 -12.73 6.08
CA PRO A 118 -13.42 -12.38 5.89
C PRO A 118 -12.60 -13.42 5.12
N SER A 119 -13.13 -14.64 4.93
CA SER A 119 -12.47 -15.71 4.17
C SER A 119 -13.13 -16.00 2.81
N ASN A 120 -13.98 -15.09 2.31
CA ASN A 120 -14.67 -15.30 1.04
C ASN A 120 -13.80 -14.84 -0.15
N GLU A 121 -13.02 -15.75 -0.74
CA GLU A 121 -12.13 -15.50 -1.87
C GLU A 121 -12.83 -14.75 -3.02
N LYS A 122 -14.06 -15.18 -3.38
CA LYS A 122 -14.81 -14.59 -4.49
C LYS A 122 -15.27 -13.17 -4.21
N LEU A 123 -15.51 -12.85 -2.93
CA LEU A 123 -15.88 -11.50 -2.55
C LEU A 123 -14.68 -10.56 -2.65
N TYR A 124 -13.48 -11.00 -2.20
CA TYR A 124 -12.23 -10.25 -2.43
C TYR A 124 -11.96 -10.03 -3.92
N GLU A 125 -12.12 -11.06 -4.75
CA GLU A 125 -12.00 -10.90 -6.22
C GLU A 125 -12.97 -9.84 -6.76
N ALA A 126 -14.22 -9.82 -6.29
CA ALA A 126 -15.22 -8.85 -6.74
C ALA A 126 -14.90 -7.42 -6.31
N VAL A 127 -14.39 -7.22 -5.08
CA VAL A 127 -13.95 -5.90 -4.59
C VAL A 127 -12.74 -5.42 -5.39
N ILE A 128 -11.77 -6.29 -5.62
CA ILE A 128 -10.58 -5.94 -6.42
C ILE A 128 -10.97 -5.59 -7.85
N ASP A 129 -11.89 -6.35 -8.47
CA ASP A 129 -12.41 -6.03 -9.79
C ASP A 129 -13.13 -4.67 -9.82
N PHE A 130 -13.81 -4.30 -8.73
CA PHE A 130 -14.42 -2.98 -8.58
C PHE A 130 -13.35 -1.88 -8.53
N TYR A 131 -12.31 -2.03 -7.71
CA TYR A 131 -11.20 -1.06 -7.65
C TYR A 131 -10.45 -0.92 -8.98
N VAL A 132 -10.15 -2.04 -9.65
CA VAL A 132 -9.49 -2.03 -10.97
C VAL A 132 -10.32 -1.29 -12.01
N LYS A 133 -11.65 -1.45 -12.02
CA LYS A 133 -12.55 -0.77 -12.97
C LYS A 133 -12.65 0.73 -12.75
N ASN A 134 -12.48 1.18 -11.50
CA ASN A 134 -12.59 2.57 -11.13
C ASN A 134 -11.23 3.27 -11.00
N ASP A 135 -10.13 2.60 -11.40
CA ASP A 135 -8.74 3.11 -11.34
C ASP A 135 -8.28 3.44 -9.90
N GLU A 136 -8.79 2.69 -8.90
CA GLU A 136 -8.49 2.83 -7.47
C GLU A 136 -7.53 1.73 -7.00
N LEU A 137 -6.42 1.54 -7.74
CA LEU A 137 -5.48 0.43 -7.50
C LEU A 137 -4.79 0.49 -6.14
N ASP A 138 -4.60 1.67 -5.58
CA ASP A 138 -4.02 1.91 -4.26
C ASP A 138 -4.86 1.29 -3.12
N LYS A 139 -6.18 1.29 -3.25
CA LYS A 139 -7.09 0.67 -2.28
C LYS A 139 -6.93 -0.85 -2.18
N ILE A 140 -6.40 -1.51 -3.22
CA ILE A 140 -6.21 -2.97 -3.22
C ILE A 140 -5.22 -3.39 -2.14
N SER A 141 -4.09 -2.70 -2.01
CA SER A 141 -3.09 -3.04 -1.00
C SER A 141 -3.58 -2.73 0.41
N VAL A 142 -4.34 -1.66 0.60
CA VAL A 142 -5.00 -1.35 1.88
C VAL A 142 -6.01 -2.45 2.25
N LEU A 143 -6.83 -2.92 1.27
CA LEU A 143 -7.76 -4.02 1.48
C LEU A 143 -7.07 -5.32 1.92
N LEU A 144 -5.87 -5.58 1.40
CA LEU A 144 -5.13 -6.83 1.63
C LEU A 144 -4.13 -6.75 2.78
N GLU A 145 -3.89 -5.56 3.38
CA GLU A 145 -2.89 -5.35 4.44
C GLU A 145 -3.15 -6.24 5.65
N ASP A 146 -4.41 -6.31 6.10
CA ASP A 146 -4.82 -7.11 7.27
C ASP A 146 -5.36 -8.50 6.91
N CYS A 147 -5.18 -8.94 5.65
CA CYS A 147 -5.70 -10.22 5.21
C CYS A 147 -4.69 -11.36 5.46
N ASP A 148 -4.95 -12.17 6.49
CA ASP A 148 -4.13 -13.34 6.84
C ASP A 148 -4.61 -14.66 6.22
N ASP A 149 -5.74 -14.66 5.50
CA ASP A 149 -6.28 -15.89 4.90
C ASP A 149 -5.48 -16.30 3.67
N SER A 150 -4.73 -17.40 3.81
CA SER A 150 -3.86 -17.91 2.75
C SER A 150 -4.60 -18.33 1.47
N LYS A 151 -5.90 -18.66 1.54
CA LYS A 151 -6.71 -19.00 0.35
C LYS A 151 -7.08 -17.73 -0.39
N VAL A 152 -7.51 -16.70 0.33
CA VAL A 152 -7.77 -15.37 -0.24
C VAL A 152 -6.51 -14.85 -0.93
N LEU A 153 -5.38 -14.76 -0.21
CA LEU A 153 -4.11 -14.27 -0.77
C LEU A 153 -3.64 -15.08 -1.99
N LYS A 154 -3.90 -16.39 -2.00
CA LYS A 154 -3.60 -17.24 -3.17
C LYS A 154 -4.52 -16.93 -4.36
N ALA A 155 -5.82 -16.70 -4.12
CA ALA A 155 -6.78 -16.39 -5.18
C ALA A 155 -6.44 -15.05 -5.85
N VAL A 156 -6.09 -14.04 -5.05
CA VAL A 156 -5.80 -12.69 -5.54
C VAL A 156 -4.30 -12.41 -5.72
N LYS A 157 -3.45 -13.42 -5.74
CA LYS A 157 -1.97 -13.32 -5.72
C LYS A 157 -1.40 -12.30 -6.72
N LYS A 158 -2.00 -12.15 -7.90
CA LYS A 158 -1.51 -11.21 -8.93
C LYS A 158 -1.61 -9.74 -8.51
N TYR A 159 -2.46 -9.45 -7.53
CA TYR A 159 -2.70 -8.10 -7.02
C TYR A 159 -1.96 -7.80 -5.71
N VAL A 160 -1.39 -8.81 -5.06
CA VAL A 160 -0.63 -8.62 -3.82
C VAL A 160 0.63 -7.82 -4.12
N SER A 161 0.84 -6.73 -3.40
CA SER A 161 2.03 -5.90 -3.43
C SER A 161 2.48 -5.60 -2.00
N THR A 162 3.69 -6.05 -1.63
CA THR A 162 4.26 -5.84 -0.29
C THR A 162 5.06 -4.56 -0.24
N ALA A 163 4.95 -3.83 0.87
CA ALA A 163 5.75 -2.63 1.11
C ALA A 163 7.25 -2.92 1.02
N PRO A 164 8.06 -1.98 0.51
CA PRO A 164 9.52 -2.14 0.48
C PRO A 164 10.13 -2.27 1.88
N GLU A 165 11.13 -3.14 1.99
CA GLU A 165 11.98 -3.27 3.17
C GLU A 165 13.23 -2.42 3.00
N PHE A 166 13.67 -1.77 4.10
CA PHE A 166 14.86 -0.97 4.18
C PHE A 166 16.01 -1.81 4.75
N SER A 167 17.17 -1.84 4.08
CA SER A 167 18.36 -2.57 4.56
C SER A 167 18.98 -1.99 5.83
N LEU A 168 18.75 -0.70 6.08
CA LEU A 168 19.25 0.03 7.23
C LEU A 168 18.08 0.38 8.16
N LYS A 169 18.25 0.11 9.45
CA LYS A 169 17.26 0.50 10.47
C LYS A 169 17.23 2.03 10.59
N GLU A 170 16.05 2.60 10.78
CA GLU A 170 15.91 4.03 11.08
C GLU A 170 16.66 4.43 12.37
N GLY A 171 17.20 5.65 12.41
CA GLY A 171 17.95 6.13 13.55
C GLY A 171 18.97 7.22 13.23
N SER A 172 19.89 7.46 14.18
CA SER A 172 20.96 8.45 14.07
C SER A 172 22.29 7.79 13.83
N TYR A 173 23.06 8.31 12.88
CA TYR A 173 24.35 7.79 12.45
C TYR A 173 25.39 8.90 12.44
N THR A 174 26.62 8.53 12.71
CA THR A 174 27.76 9.46 12.79
C THR A 174 28.68 9.41 11.58
N GLU A 175 28.30 8.64 10.58
CA GLU A 175 29.06 8.44 9.34
C GLU A 175 28.10 8.26 8.16
N VAL A 176 28.61 8.37 6.95
CA VAL A 176 27.87 8.17 5.70
C VAL A 176 27.21 6.79 5.70
N GLN A 177 25.96 6.71 5.32
CA GLN A 177 25.18 5.48 5.24
C GLN A 177 24.67 5.22 3.83
N GLN A 178 24.36 3.96 3.56
CA GLN A 178 23.69 3.53 2.33
C GLN A 178 22.44 2.74 2.69
N VAL A 179 21.33 3.05 2.03
CA VAL A 179 20.04 2.39 2.24
C VAL A 179 19.64 1.67 0.96
N SER A 180 19.55 0.36 1.01
CA SER A 180 18.97 -0.45 -0.08
C SER A 180 17.51 -0.73 0.20
N LEU A 181 16.73 -0.78 -0.88
CA LEU A 181 15.30 -1.12 -0.84
C LEU A 181 15.08 -2.46 -1.55
N SER A 182 14.20 -3.29 -1.00
CA SER A 182 13.78 -4.56 -1.60
C SER A 182 12.28 -4.79 -1.40
N SER A 183 11.64 -5.56 -2.28
CA SER A 183 10.24 -5.97 -2.14
C SER A 183 10.13 -7.47 -2.32
N GLU A 184 9.43 -8.15 -1.42
CA GLU A 184 9.21 -9.60 -1.45
C GLU A 184 8.40 -10.02 -2.68
N THR A 185 7.37 -9.26 -3.03
CA THR A 185 6.52 -9.55 -4.20
C THR A 185 7.17 -9.14 -5.52
N GLY A 186 8.31 -8.46 -5.47
CA GLY A 186 8.99 -7.91 -6.64
C GLY A 186 8.23 -6.72 -7.25
N GLY A 187 8.65 -6.31 -8.44
CA GLY A 187 8.12 -5.13 -9.12
C GLY A 187 9.07 -3.94 -9.06
N ASP A 188 8.61 -2.79 -9.51
CA ASP A 188 9.40 -1.56 -9.48
C ASP A 188 9.18 -0.84 -8.15
N ILE A 189 10.28 -0.36 -7.53
CA ILE A 189 10.20 0.45 -6.31
C ILE A 189 10.36 1.92 -6.70
N TYR A 190 9.50 2.77 -6.14
CA TYR A 190 9.55 4.23 -6.26
C TYR A 190 9.69 4.84 -4.87
N TYR A 191 10.48 5.91 -4.76
CA TYR A 191 10.75 6.52 -3.46
C TYR A 191 10.90 8.03 -3.53
N THR A 192 10.81 8.66 -2.34
CA THR A 192 11.13 10.07 -2.07
C THR A 192 12.11 10.13 -0.91
N THR A 193 12.86 11.23 -0.78
CA THR A 193 13.83 11.44 0.32
C THR A 193 13.52 12.68 1.17
N ASP A 194 12.43 13.36 0.85
CA ASP A 194 11.96 14.58 1.50
C ASP A 194 10.71 14.36 2.38
N GLY A 195 10.27 13.10 2.53
CA GLY A 195 9.07 12.73 3.27
C GLY A 195 7.76 12.94 2.51
N SER A 196 7.80 13.37 1.25
CA SER A 196 6.59 13.46 0.41
C SER A 196 6.05 12.07 0.07
N GLU A 197 4.76 12.00 -0.30
CA GLU A 197 4.10 10.73 -0.67
C GLU A 197 4.67 10.20 -1.99
N PRO A 198 5.23 8.97 -2.02
CA PRO A 198 5.74 8.38 -3.24
C PRO A 198 4.60 7.91 -4.15
N THR A 199 4.77 8.11 -5.45
CA THR A 199 3.88 7.62 -6.50
C THR A 199 4.69 6.93 -7.59
N SER A 200 4.04 6.30 -8.57
CA SER A 200 4.72 5.73 -9.75
C SER A 200 5.44 6.78 -10.62
N ALA A 201 5.21 8.08 -10.39
CA ALA A 201 5.93 9.19 -11.02
C ALA A 201 7.15 9.65 -10.21
N SER A 202 7.32 9.16 -8.97
CA SER A 202 8.48 9.45 -8.13
C SER A 202 9.75 8.79 -8.66
N GLN A 203 10.89 9.04 -8.01
CA GLN A 203 12.16 8.46 -8.41
C GLN A 203 12.11 6.93 -8.34
N LYS A 204 12.44 6.27 -9.45
CA LYS A 204 12.54 4.81 -9.50
C LYS A 204 13.84 4.36 -8.83
N TYR A 205 13.74 3.41 -7.93
CA TYR A 205 14.90 2.82 -7.26
C TYR A 205 15.69 1.91 -8.22
N SER A 206 16.98 2.15 -8.35
CA SER A 206 17.90 1.36 -9.16
C SER A 206 19.20 0.98 -8.42
N GLU A 207 19.59 1.77 -7.43
CA GLU A 207 20.80 1.58 -6.64
C GLU A 207 20.62 2.10 -5.21
N ALA A 208 21.52 1.72 -4.30
CA ALA A 208 21.45 2.12 -2.90
C ALA A 208 21.46 3.65 -2.75
N ILE A 209 20.57 4.16 -1.90
CA ILE A 209 20.40 5.58 -1.60
C ILE A 209 21.52 5.98 -0.65
N LEU A 210 22.34 6.95 -1.07
CA LEU A 210 23.48 7.43 -0.30
C LEU A 210 23.04 8.60 0.61
N LEU A 211 23.24 8.43 1.93
CA LEU A 211 23.02 9.45 2.94
C LEU A 211 24.35 10.04 3.38
N GLN A 212 24.80 11.07 2.67
CA GLN A 212 26.12 11.69 2.88
C GLN A 212 26.05 13.11 3.45
N GLU A 213 24.90 13.74 3.43
CA GLU A 213 24.68 15.09 3.96
C GLU A 213 24.24 15.01 5.43
N GLU A 214 24.74 15.93 6.27
CA GLU A 214 24.24 16.08 7.63
C GLU A 214 22.80 16.58 7.63
N GLY A 215 22.01 16.06 8.55
CA GLY A 215 20.62 16.43 8.69
C GLY A 215 19.70 15.23 8.80
N VAL A 216 18.42 15.48 8.62
CA VAL A 216 17.36 14.46 8.66
C VAL A 216 16.88 14.19 7.25
N THR A 217 16.93 12.89 6.87
CA THR A 217 16.34 12.40 5.62
C THR A 217 15.20 11.45 5.98
N GLU A 218 14.00 11.70 5.48
CA GLU A 218 12.88 10.78 5.56
C GLU A 218 12.66 10.13 4.21
N ILE A 219 12.97 8.83 4.14
CA ILE A 219 12.74 8.05 2.92
C ILE A 219 11.37 7.40 3.04
N ARG A 220 10.51 7.63 2.03
CA ARG A 220 9.22 6.96 1.85
C ARG A 220 9.24 6.20 0.53
N ALA A 221 8.72 4.98 0.52
CA ALA A 221 8.80 4.12 -0.66
C ALA A 221 7.55 3.25 -0.84
N ILE A 222 7.22 2.97 -2.10
CA ILE A 222 6.22 1.99 -2.53
C ILE A 222 6.82 1.01 -3.52
N ALA A 223 6.32 -0.22 -3.53
CA ALA A 223 6.56 -1.18 -4.59
C ALA A 223 5.33 -1.24 -5.49
N VAL A 224 5.52 -1.23 -6.82
CA VAL A 224 4.43 -1.39 -7.79
C VAL A 224 4.61 -2.73 -8.48
N ASN A 225 3.67 -3.64 -8.26
CA ASN A 225 3.76 -4.99 -8.82
C ASN A 225 3.46 -5.01 -10.33
N LYS A 226 3.56 -6.19 -10.97
CA LYS A 226 3.32 -6.37 -12.41
C LYS A 226 1.89 -6.07 -12.86
N ALA A 227 0.93 -6.07 -11.95
CA ALA A 227 -0.46 -5.70 -12.24
C ALA A 227 -0.72 -4.18 -12.10
N GLY A 228 0.31 -3.40 -11.76
CA GLY A 228 0.21 -1.96 -11.55
C GLY A 228 -0.27 -1.58 -10.15
N VAL A 229 -0.45 -2.54 -9.25
CA VAL A 229 -0.93 -2.28 -7.89
C VAL A 229 0.23 -1.77 -7.03
N PRO A 230 0.15 -0.54 -6.48
CA PRO A 230 1.12 -0.04 -5.53
C PRO A 230 0.94 -0.71 -4.17
N SER A 231 2.01 -0.92 -3.44
CA SER A 231 1.96 -1.34 -2.03
C SER A 231 1.50 -0.19 -1.13
N VAL A 232 1.19 -0.49 0.12
CA VAL A 232 1.18 0.52 1.18
C VAL A 232 2.58 1.14 1.30
N VAL A 233 2.64 2.39 1.80
CA VAL A 233 3.89 3.13 1.92
C VAL A 233 4.71 2.62 3.09
N ALA A 234 5.97 2.28 2.83
CA ALA A 234 6.99 2.10 3.87
C ALA A 234 7.74 3.42 4.08
N SER A 235 8.08 3.74 5.33
CA SER A 235 8.86 4.94 5.65
C SER A 235 9.94 4.64 6.68
N ALA A 236 11.08 5.35 6.57
CA ALA A 236 12.16 5.31 7.54
C ALA A 236 12.85 6.67 7.62
N LYS A 237 13.20 7.09 8.84
CA LYS A 237 13.85 8.38 9.12
C LYS A 237 15.27 8.18 9.60
N TYR A 238 16.20 8.86 8.92
CA TYR A 238 17.63 8.80 9.20
C TYR A 238 18.15 10.18 9.54
N THR A 239 18.96 10.26 10.60
CA THR A 239 19.66 11.48 10.98
C THR A 239 21.15 11.24 10.84
N ILE A 240 21.82 12.00 9.99
CA ILE A 240 23.27 11.98 9.85
C ILE A 240 23.84 13.17 10.60
N ALA A 241 24.75 12.92 11.57
CA ALA A 241 25.41 13.95 12.35
C ALA A 241 26.88 13.55 12.58
N PHE A 242 27.77 14.12 11.78
CA PHE A 242 29.19 13.82 11.93
C PHE A 242 29.74 14.38 13.24
N PRO A 243 30.54 13.63 14.02
CA PRO A 243 31.14 14.11 15.24
C PRO A 243 32.13 15.24 14.93
N VAL A 244 32.17 16.24 15.80
CA VAL A 244 33.20 17.29 15.78
C VAL A 244 34.29 16.87 16.78
N ALA A 245 35.57 16.91 16.37
CA ALA A 245 36.67 16.63 17.26
C ALA A 245 36.75 17.64 18.42
N ASP A 246 37.42 17.27 19.47
CA ASP A 246 37.75 18.18 20.56
C ASP A 246 38.58 19.37 20.06
N ALA A 247 38.62 20.43 20.87
CA ALA A 247 39.49 21.58 20.62
C ALA A 247 40.96 21.14 20.39
N PRO A 248 41.67 21.74 19.43
CA PRO A 248 43.02 21.33 19.13
C PRO A 248 43.99 21.41 20.34
N ALA A 249 44.80 20.38 20.56
CA ALA A 249 45.85 20.42 21.51
C ALA A 249 47.02 21.26 20.98
N VAL A 250 47.47 22.20 21.80
CA VAL A 250 48.53 23.16 21.46
C VAL A 250 49.66 23.10 22.48
N SER A 251 50.88 22.99 22.00
CA SER A 251 52.10 23.05 22.81
C SER A 251 53.05 24.12 22.29
N PRO A 252 53.76 24.86 23.18
CA PRO A 252 53.72 24.79 24.64
C PRO A 252 52.47 25.41 25.24
N SER A 253 52.28 25.21 26.54
CA SER A 253 51.15 25.84 27.29
C SER A 253 51.33 27.37 27.39
N THR A 254 50.25 28.09 27.74
CA THR A 254 50.31 29.53 28.09
C THR A 254 51.41 29.78 29.12
N GLY A 255 52.23 30.81 28.88
CA GLY A 255 53.31 31.15 29.81
C GLY A 255 54.29 32.20 29.30
N ALA A 256 55.32 32.45 30.11
CA ALA A 256 56.43 33.34 29.79
C ALA A 256 57.61 32.53 29.24
N TYR A 257 58.13 32.94 28.06
CA TYR A 257 59.21 32.26 27.35
C TYR A 257 60.27 33.25 26.85
N SER A 258 61.49 32.81 26.70
CA SER A 258 62.59 33.64 26.22
C SER A 258 62.85 33.36 24.71
N GLY A 259 63.01 34.44 23.94
CA GLY A 259 63.37 34.35 22.52
C GLY A 259 62.23 33.87 21.62
N THR A 260 62.57 32.94 20.73
CA THR A 260 61.60 32.31 19.80
C THR A 260 61.12 30.99 20.37
N ILE A 261 59.81 30.76 20.33
CA ILE A 261 59.19 29.45 20.65
C ILE A 261 58.64 28.81 19.42
N GLN A 262 58.56 27.49 19.42
CA GLN A 262 57.88 26.74 18.38
C GLN A 262 56.55 26.23 18.89
N VAL A 263 55.46 26.64 18.22
CA VAL A 263 54.11 26.23 18.59
C VAL A 263 53.69 25.09 17.68
N THR A 264 53.30 23.98 18.32
CA THR A 264 52.80 22.78 17.62
C THR A 264 51.31 22.63 17.93
N VAL A 265 50.53 22.20 16.91
CA VAL A 265 49.14 21.88 16.97
C VAL A 265 48.95 20.43 16.59
N THR A 266 48.18 19.67 17.40
CA THR A 266 47.78 18.31 17.02
C THR A 266 46.55 18.39 16.11
N VAL A 267 46.68 17.88 14.88
CA VAL A 267 45.60 17.87 13.88
C VAL A 267 45.18 16.43 13.58
N PRO A 268 44.00 15.99 13.96
CA PRO A 268 43.48 14.66 13.64
C PRO A 268 43.24 14.48 12.14
N ASP A 269 43.22 13.24 11.68
CA ASP A 269 42.80 12.92 10.30
C ASP A 269 41.41 13.47 10.00
N GLY A 270 41.21 13.97 8.79
CA GLY A 270 39.94 14.55 8.36
C GLY A 270 39.73 16.02 8.75
N TYR A 271 40.70 16.64 9.43
CA TYR A 271 40.66 18.05 9.82
C TYR A 271 41.79 18.87 9.22
N THR A 272 41.51 20.18 9.08
CA THR A 272 42.55 21.19 8.76
C THR A 272 42.55 22.22 9.90
N ALA A 273 43.71 22.54 10.45
CA ALA A 273 43.87 23.56 11.45
C ALA A 273 44.11 24.94 10.82
N TYR A 274 43.44 25.95 11.35
CA TYR A 274 43.63 27.37 10.99
C TYR A 274 43.93 28.18 12.26
N TYR A 275 44.85 29.11 12.19
CA TYR A 275 45.27 29.86 13.34
C TYR A 275 45.48 31.37 13.07
N THR A 276 45.47 32.15 14.14
CA THR A 276 45.84 33.57 14.22
C THR A 276 46.84 33.79 15.32
N THR A 277 47.60 34.88 15.28
CA THR A 277 48.62 35.24 16.27
C THR A 277 48.33 36.59 16.92
N ASP A 278 47.27 37.26 16.50
CA ASP A 278 46.83 38.59 16.95
C ASP A 278 45.66 38.54 17.96
N GLY A 279 45.19 37.33 18.28
CA GLY A 279 44.04 37.13 19.16
C GLY A 279 42.69 37.16 18.47
N SER A 280 42.59 37.36 17.17
CA SER A 280 41.36 37.21 16.39
C SER A 280 40.91 35.76 16.38
N VAL A 281 39.60 35.53 16.14
CA VAL A 281 39.04 34.18 16.00
C VAL A 281 39.35 33.65 14.62
N PRO A 282 40.10 32.52 14.50
CA PRO A 282 40.41 31.94 13.20
C PRO A 282 39.21 31.27 12.57
N ASP A 283 39.10 31.39 11.25
CA ASP A 283 38.15 30.69 10.37
C ASP A 283 38.89 30.07 9.17
N ALA A 284 38.16 29.55 8.19
CA ALA A 284 38.74 28.96 6.98
C ALA A 284 39.59 29.94 6.12
N GLY A 285 39.43 31.25 6.33
CA GLY A 285 40.20 32.31 5.69
C GLY A 285 41.50 32.66 6.44
N ALA A 286 41.67 32.17 7.66
CA ALA A 286 42.86 32.44 8.47
C ALA A 286 44.07 31.61 7.96
N THR A 287 45.23 31.80 8.62
CA THR A 287 46.45 31.06 8.23
C THR A 287 46.32 29.58 8.49
N LYS A 288 46.52 28.77 7.43
CA LYS A 288 46.49 27.31 7.53
C LYS A 288 47.73 26.80 8.26
N TYR A 289 47.55 25.94 9.26
CA TYR A 289 48.64 25.27 9.94
C TYR A 289 49.13 24.07 9.11
N THR A 290 50.36 24.12 8.66
CA THR A 290 51.00 23.05 7.86
C THR A 290 52.27 22.50 8.50
N ALA A 291 52.85 23.25 9.44
CA ALA A 291 54.06 22.90 10.17
C ALA A 291 54.15 23.69 11.48
N PRO A 292 55.00 23.30 12.44
CA PRO A 292 55.21 24.09 13.67
C PRO A 292 55.50 25.56 13.37
N VAL A 293 54.86 26.45 14.17
CA VAL A 293 54.90 27.88 13.97
C VAL A 293 55.93 28.50 14.89
N ASP A 294 56.96 29.14 14.33
CA ASP A 294 57.98 29.86 15.11
C ASP A 294 57.43 31.25 15.49
N LEU A 295 57.26 31.51 16.77
CA LEU A 295 56.79 32.78 17.33
C LEU A 295 57.97 33.48 18.04
N ARG A 296 58.39 34.61 17.51
CA ARG A 296 59.34 35.50 18.17
C ARG A 296 58.57 36.33 19.22
N LEU A 297 59.00 36.25 20.47
CA LEU A 297 58.33 36.90 21.59
C LEU A 297 58.98 38.25 21.96
N ASP A 298 58.81 39.25 21.11
CA ASP A 298 59.19 40.65 21.39
C ASP A 298 58.04 41.38 22.18
N ALA A 299 56.81 40.85 22.07
CA ALA A 299 55.60 41.34 22.78
C ALA A 299 54.69 40.14 23.10
N LYS A 300 53.60 40.42 23.83
CA LYS A 300 52.50 39.43 24.07
C LYS A 300 51.90 38.95 22.74
N VAL A 301 51.86 37.64 22.54
CA VAL A 301 51.21 36.99 21.39
C VAL A 301 50.05 36.16 21.92
N THR A 302 48.86 36.30 21.31
CA THR A 302 47.72 35.42 21.56
C THR A 302 47.53 34.55 20.32
N PHE A 303 47.84 33.25 20.48
CA PHE A 303 47.72 32.22 19.46
C PHE A 303 46.40 31.55 19.62
N ASN A 304 45.47 31.75 18.67
CA ASN A 304 44.18 31.09 18.58
C ASN A 304 44.19 30.10 17.43
N VAL A 305 43.57 28.93 17.63
CA VAL A 305 43.51 27.88 16.61
C VAL A 305 42.20 27.12 16.72
N VAL A 306 41.62 26.75 15.55
CA VAL A 306 40.48 25.89 15.40
C VAL A 306 40.82 24.78 14.42
N LEU A 307 40.14 23.62 14.54
CA LEU A 307 40.15 22.58 13.52
C LEU A 307 38.86 22.69 12.73
N ILE A 308 38.94 22.63 11.40
CA ILE A 308 37.76 22.59 10.52
C ILE A 308 37.74 21.21 9.90
N ASN A 309 36.57 20.54 10.06
CA ASN A 309 36.30 19.24 9.46
C ASN A 309 36.26 19.37 7.94
N ASN A 310 37.07 18.60 7.22
CA ASN A 310 37.17 18.69 5.77
C ASN A 310 35.95 18.19 5.02
N GLN A 311 35.08 17.42 5.69
CA GLN A 311 33.86 16.82 5.08
C GLN A 311 32.66 17.76 5.17
N ASN A 312 32.44 18.40 6.33
CA ASN A 312 31.24 19.19 6.60
C ASN A 312 31.51 20.67 6.90
N GLY A 313 32.77 21.11 6.93
CA GLY A 313 33.16 22.49 7.18
C GLY A 313 32.94 22.99 8.63
N LYS A 314 32.54 22.11 9.56
CA LYS A 314 32.31 22.50 10.96
C LYS A 314 33.64 22.76 11.68
N ALA A 315 33.68 23.86 12.42
CA ALA A 315 34.81 24.17 13.29
C ALA A 315 34.65 23.57 14.69
N THR A 316 35.75 23.12 15.28
CA THR A 316 35.84 22.73 16.69
C THR A 316 35.71 23.93 17.62
N ALA A 317 35.64 23.70 18.92
CA ALA A 317 35.92 24.74 19.88
C ALA A 317 37.34 25.27 19.69
N MET A 318 37.55 26.59 19.87
CA MET A 318 38.84 27.26 19.72
C MET A 318 39.74 26.99 20.92
N THR A 319 41.03 26.67 20.63
CA THR A 319 42.05 26.70 21.64
C THR A 319 42.80 28.04 21.57
N SER A 320 42.89 28.72 22.73
CA SER A 320 43.62 29.99 22.88
C SER A 320 44.82 29.78 23.80
N LYS A 321 45.98 30.22 23.37
CA LYS A 321 47.23 30.23 24.17
C LYS A 321 47.82 31.64 24.16
N THR A 322 48.28 32.10 25.31
CA THR A 322 48.93 33.41 25.44
C THR A 322 50.42 33.19 25.79
N TYR A 323 51.31 33.77 25.01
CA TYR A 323 52.74 33.75 25.22
C TYR A 323 53.24 35.15 25.46
N ILE A 324 54.07 35.35 26.53
CA ILE A 324 54.65 36.63 26.88
C ILE A 324 56.15 36.51 26.93
N PRO A 325 56.92 37.59 26.58
CA PRO A 325 58.34 37.57 26.75
C PRO A 325 58.70 37.40 28.27
N LYS A 326 59.65 36.53 28.54
CA LYS A 326 60.17 36.40 29.90
C LYS A 326 61.03 37.61 30.18
N PRO A 327 60.87 38.28 31.35
CA PRO A 327 61.70 39.41 31.73
C PRO A 327 63.18 39.02 31.71
N SER A 328 64.06 39.87 31.16
CA SER A 328 65.50 39.72 31.27
C SER A 328 65.86 39.62 32.74
N ALA A 329 66.60 38.58 33.13
CA ALA A 329 67.21 38.59 34.49
C ALA A 329 68.22 39.76 34.54
N GLU A 330 67.95 40.74 35.38
CA GLU A 330 68.90 41.80 35.69
C GLU A 330 70.18 41.19 36.35
#